data_76554c0eb09162d14eb44e88cc867c3e
#
_entry.id   76554c0eb09162d14eb44e88cc867c3e
#
_cell.length_a   1.000
_cell.length_b   1.000
_cell.length_c   1.000
_cell.angle_alpha   90.00
_cell.angle_beta   90.00
_cell.angle_gamma   90.00
#
_symmetry.space_group_name_H-M   'P 1'
#
loop_
_entity.id
_entity.type
_entity.pdbx_description
1 polymer ?
#
loop_
_entity_poly.entity_id
_entity_poly.type
_entity_poly.pdbx_seq_one_letter_code
_entity_poly.pdbx_strand_id
1 'polypeptide(L)'
;MGASGNKLLLAVAGRPVLAWTLEAALRCEAISWVGIVGQPIDATAIAALVAAAAPSKPVHWIVGGDTRQDSVSCGLAALPPEASGVLIHDGARCLVEPELLARCAKSVQAGRAVIAATPVTDTIKQVADDGTILATPERSSLWAAQTPQGFPVHQLRDAHARAGREGWQVTDDAALFERLGLAVQVLEAPASNIKLTTPFDLTIAAAVLSPRSAG
;
A
#
# COMPACT_ATOMS: atom_id res chain seq x y z
N MET A 1 -5.30 -3.26 -17.71
CA MET A 1 -4.24 -4.06 -18.37
C MET A 1 -4.82 -5.44 -18.60
N GLY A 2 -4.99 -5.84 -19.87
CA GLY A 2 -5.65 -7.09 -20.26
C GLY A 2 -4.69 -8.28 -20.40
N ALA A 3 -3.66 -8.37 -19.58
CA ALA A 3 -2.78 -9.52 -19.57
C ALA A 3 -3.35 -10.60 -18.65
N SER A 4 -3.39 -11.84 -19.11
CA SER A 4 -3.73 -13.02 -18.32
C SER A 4 -2.64 -13.29 -17.28
N GLY A 5 -2.67 -12.56 -16.13
CA GLY A 5 -1.71 -12.76 -15.05
C GLY A 5 -1.68 -11.60 -14.03
N ASN A 6 -1.05 -11.85 -12.89
CA ASN A 6 -0.90 -10.86 -11.84
C ASN A 6 0.13 -9.79 -12.27
N LYS A 7 -0.31 -8.53 -12.36
CA LYS A 7 0.54 -7.38 -12.73
C LYS A 7 1.77 -7.20 -11.82
N LEU A 8 1.72 -7.69 -10.59
CA LEU A 8 2.83 -7.62 -9.64
C LEU A 8 4.00 -8.53 -10.04
N LEU A 9 3.75 -9.51 -10.91
CA LEU A 9 4.76 -10.42 -11.45
C LEU A 9 5.33 -9.95 -12.80
N LEU A 10 4.81 -8.86 -13.38
CA LEU A 10 5.39 -8.24 -14.58
C LEU A 10 6.79 -7.72 -14.28
N ALA A 11 7.70 -7.90 -15.23
CA ALA A 11 9.07 -7.41 -15.09
C ALA A 11 9.18 -5.91 -15.36
N VAL A 12 9.86 -5.19 -14.46
CA VAL A 12 10.26 -3.78 -14.61
C VAL A 12 11.74 -3.70 -14.24
N ALA A 13 12.56 -3.11 -15.10
CA ALA A 13 14.02 -3.08 -14.96
C ALA A 13 14.62 -4.46 -14.60
N GLY A 14 14.16 -5.50 -15.33
CA GLY A 14 14.67 -6.87 -15.21
C GLY A 14 14.16 -7.69 -14.01
N ARG A 15 13.30 -7.12 -13.14
CA ARG A 15 12.80 -7.79 -11.93
C ARG A 15 11.27 -7.63 -11.81
N PRO A 16 10.54 -8.58 -11.17
CA PRO A 16 9.11 -8.42 -10.91
C PRO A 16 8.81 -7.15 -10.10
N VAL A 17 7.68 -6.50 -10.40
CA VAL A 17 7.20 -5.30 -9.67
C VAL A 17 7.22 -5.54 -8.16
N LEU A 18 6.69 -6.69 -7.70
CA LEU A 18 6.64 -7.03 -6.27
C LEU A 18 8.02 -7.18 -5.64
N ALA A 19 9.03 -7.60 -6.42
CA ALA A 19 10.39 -7.77 -5.90
C ALA A 19 11.00 -6.44 -5.44
N TRP A 20 10.74 -5.35 -6.16
CA TRP A 20 11.17 -4.00 -5.79
C TRP A 20 10.47 -3.52 -4.51
N THR A 21 9.15 -3.73 -4.42
CA THR A 21 8.39 -3.39 -3.22
C THR A 21 8.85 -4.17 -1.99
N LEU A 22 9.10 -5.49 -2.17
CA LEU A 22 9.60 -6.34 -1.10
C LEU A 22 11.00 -5.88 -0.65
N GLU A 23 11.89 -5.58 -1.58
CA GLU A 23 13.24 -5.09 -1.25
C GLU A 23 13.20 -3.81 -0.42
N ALA A 24 12.35 -2.84 -0.78
CA ALA A 24 12.20 -1.62 0.01
C ALA A 24 11.74 -1.91 1.45
N ALA A 25 10.80 -2.84 1.64
CA ALA A 25 10.36 -3.26 2.96
C ALA A 25 11.47 -3.99 3.74
N LEU A 26 12.25 -4.84 3.08
CA LEU A 26 13.37 -5.56 3.70
C LEU A 26 14.51 -4.62 4.12
N ARG A 27 14.77 -3.58 3.34
CA ARG A 27 15.79 -2.56 3.65
C ARG A 27 15.36 -1.57 4.75
N CYS A 28 14.07 -1.43 5.02
CA CYS A 28 13.57 -0.55 6.06
C CYS A 28 13.76 -1.19 7.45
N GLU A 29 14.70 -0.69 8.26
CA GLU A 29 15.01 -1.24 9.59
C GLU A 29 13.81 -1.21 10.56
N ALA A 30 12.89 -0.26 10.39
CA ALA A 30 11.69 -0.15 11.22
C ALA A 30 10.65 -1.27 10.95
N ILE A 31 10.83 -2.06 9.88
CA ILE A 31 9.98 -3.21 9.56
C ILE A 31 10.67 -4.48 10.04
N SER A 32 10.04 -5.23 10.93
CA SER A 32 10.56 -6.48 11.48
C SER A 32 9.94 -7.75 10.87
N TRP A 33 8.79 -7.61 10.19
CA TRP A 33 8.02 -8.70 9.62
C TRP A 33 7.26 -8.23 8.39
N VAL A 34 7.13 -9.09 7.37
CA VAL A 34 6.41 -8.77 6.13
C VAL A 34 5.39 -9.87 5.83
N GLY A 35 4.14 -9.49 5.63
CA GLY A 35 3.09 -10.35 5.09
C GLY A 35 2.79 -9.97 3.64
N ILE A 36 2.89 -10.94 2.73
CA ILE A 36 2.45 -10.79 1.34
C ILE A 36 1.08 -11.42 1.22
N VAL A 37 0.05 -10.60 1.04
CA VAL A 37 -1.33 -11.05 0.91
C VAL A 37 -1.71 -11.14 -0.57
N GLY A 38 -2.19 -12.28 -1.02
CA GLY A 38 -2.54 -12.48 -2.42
C GLY A 38 -3.42 -13.71 -2.65
N GLN A 39 -3.67 -14.03 -3.93
CA GLN A 39 -4.54 -15.13 -4.31
C GLN A 39 -3.76 -16.45 -4.46
N PRO A 40 -4.36 -17.60 -4.15
CA PRO A 40 -3.67 -18.91 -4.18
C PRO A 40 -2.96 -19.21 -5.50
N ILE A 41 -3.49 -18.73 -6.62
CA ILE A 41 -2.91 -18.92 -7.95
C ILE A 41 -1.50 -18.35 -8.09
N ASP A 42 -1.16 -17.34 -7.30
CA ASP A 42 0.14 -16.65 -7.34
C ASP A 42 1.15 -17.23 -6.35
N ALA A 43 0.74 -18.15 -5.47
CA ALA A 43 1.54 -18.63 -4.33
C ALA A 43 2.92 -19.16 -4.75
N THR A 44 2.98 -19.99 -5.80
CA THR A 44 4.25 -20.60 -6.28
C THR A 44 5.20 -19.52 -6.82
N ALA A 45 4.68 -18.58 -7.62
CA ALA A 45 5.49 -17.51 -8.19
C ALA A 45 6.03 -16.57 -7.11
N ILE A 46 5.20 -16.24 -6.12
CA ILE A 46 5.59 -15.38 -4.99
C ILE A 46 6.58 -16.10 -4.07
N ALA A 47 6.42 -17.40 -3.81
CA ALA A 47 7.40 -18.18 -3.06
C ALA A 47 8.78 -18.18 -3.73
N ALA A 48 8.83 -18.35 -5.05
CA ALA A 48 10.09 -18.25 -5.81
C ALA A 48 10.70 -16.85 -5.72
N LEU A 49 9.89 -15.79 -5.81
CA LEU A 49 10.33 -14.40 -5.67
C LEU A 49 10.93 -14.14 -4.27
N VAL A 50 10.25 -14.60 -3.21
CA VAL A 50 10.73 -14.46 -1.83
C VAL A 50 12.02 -15.22 -1.63
N ALA A 51 12.14 -16.45 -2.13
CA ALA A 51 13.36 -17.23 -2.05
C ALA A 51 14.55 -16.53 -2.75
N ALA A 52 14.29 -15.95 -3.94
CA ALA A 52 15.31 -15.20 -4.68
C ALA A 52 15.76 -13.91 -3.97
N ALA A 53 14.89 -13.29 -3.17
CA ALA A 53 15.22 -12.11 -2.38
C ALA A 53 16.10 -12.43 -1.16
N ALA A 54 16.25 -13.70 -0.78
CA ALA A 54 17.00 -14.16 0.40
C ALA A 54 16.79 -13.27 1.64
N PRO A 55 15.54 -13.14 2.12
CA PRO A 55 15.16 -12.09 3.07
C PRO A 55 15.87 -12.28 4.41
N SER A 56 16.38 -11.16 4.97
CA SER A 56 16.95 -11.10 6.32
C SER A 56 15.91 -11.03 7.44
N LYS A 57 14.62 -10.90 7.08
CA LYS A 57 13.48 -10.78 8.00
C LYS A 57 12.41 -11.81 7.62
N PRO A 58 11.54 -12.23 8.56
CA PRO A 58 10.42 -13.12 8.25
C PRO A 58 9.52 -12.53 7.15
N VAL A 59 9.29 -13.28 6.08
CA VAL A 59 8.35 -12.98 5.01
C VAL A 59 7.35 -14.12 4.91
N HIS A 60 6.07 -13.81 5.07
CA HIS A 60 5.00 -14.81 5.10
C HIS A 60 4.03 -14.59 3.94
N TRP A 61 3.68 -15.69 3.28
CA TRP A 61 2.57 -15.72 2.33
C TRP A 61 1.25 -15.90 3.08
N ILE A 62 0.26 -15.08 2.72
CA ILE A 62 -1.08 -15.08 3.33
C ILE A 62 -2.11 -15.11 2.21
N VAL A 63 -3.06 -16.03 2.29
CA VAL A 63 -4.18 -16.07 1.36
C VAL A 63 -5.11 -14.90 1.66
N GLY A 64 -5.37 -14.08 0.64
CA GLY A 64 -6.29 -12.94 0.73
C GLY A 64 -7.74 -13.36 0.67
N GLY A 65 -8.63 -12.43 0.99
CA GLY A 65 -10.08 -12.57 0.85
C GLY A 65 -10.60 -12.10 -0.51
N ASP A 66 -11.93 -12.05 -0.63
CA ASP A 66 -12.62 -11.67 -1.88
C ASP A 66 -12.47 -10.18 -2.20
N THR A 67 -12.38 -9.34 -1.17
CA THR A 67 -12.20 -7.89 -1.32
C THR A 67 -10.82 -7.46 -0.81
N ARG A 68 -10.43 -6.19 -1.13
CA ARG A 68 -9.25 -5.57 -0.53
C ARG A 68 -9.36 -5.55 1.00
N GLN A 69 -10.53 -5.19 1.52
CA GLN A 69 -10.78 -5.10 2.95
C GLN A 69 -10.64 -6.46 3.64
N ASP A 70 -11.17 -7.54 3.04
CA ASP A 70 -11.02 -8.91 3.55
C ASP A 70 -9.55 -9.36 3.52
N SER A 71 -8.84 -9.02 2.44
CA SER A 71 -7.42 -9.31 2.32
C SER A 71 -6.58 -8.62 3.42
N VAL A 72 -6.91 -7.36 3.76
CA VAL A 72 -6.27 -6.67 4.90
C VAL A 72 -6.60 -7.38 6.21
N SER A 73 -7.85 -7.80 6.42
CA SER A 73 -8.26 -8.57 7.61
C SER A 73 -7.47 -9.89 7.75
N CYS A 74 -7.26 -10.62 6.63
CA CYS A 74 -6.41 -11.82 6.64
C CYS A 74 -4.96 -11.49 7.03
N GLY A 75 -4.41 -10.41 6.51
CA GLY A 75 -3.09 -9.92 6.88
C GLY A 75 -2.98 -9.57 8.37
N LEU A 76 -3.96 -8.87 8.91
CA LEU A 76 -4.03 -8.50 10.33
C LEU A 76 -4.13 -9.73 11.26
N ALA A 77 -4.86 -10.77 10.82
CA ALA A 77 -4.97 -12.02 11.59
C ALA A 77 -3.63 -12.77 11.66
N ALA A 78 -2.79 -12.66 10.62
CA ALA A 78 -1.51 -13.34 10.52
C ALA A 78 -0.34 -12.57 11.20
N LEU A 79 -0.56 -11.35 11.67
CA LEU A 79 0.48 -10.56 12.36
C LEU A 79 0.97 -11.28 13.61
N PRO A 80 2.28 -11.19 13.92
CA PRO A 80 2.84 -11.65 15.19
C PRO A 80 2.08 -11.04 16.38
N PRO A 81 1.89 -11.79 17.49
CA PRO A 81 1.14 -11.31 18.64
C PRO A 81 1.69 -10.01 19.25
N GLU A 82 3.00 -9.83 19.16
CA GLU A 82 3.73 -8.65 19.67
C GLU A 82 3.65 -7.43 18.75
N ALA A 83 3.09 -7.55 17.55
CA ALA A 83 2.97 -6.44 16.62
C ALA A 83 2.06 -5.35 17.17
N SER A 84 2.62 -4.18 17.46
CA SER A 84 1.90 -3.01 17.95
C SER A 84 1.49 -2.05 16.82
N GLY A 85 2.22 -2.03 15.71
CA GLY A 85 1.97 -1.20 14.53
C GLY A 85 1.98 -2.01 13.25
N VAL A 86 1.23 -1.55 12.25
CA VAL A 86 1.18 -2.16 10.92
C VAL A 86 1.20 -1.08 9.84
N LEU A 87 1.87 -1.38 8.73
CA LEU A 87 1.80 -0.61 7.50
C LEU A 87 1.12 -1.45 6.43
N ILE A 88 0.02 -0.94 5.88
CA ILE A 88 -0.65 -1.53 4.73
C ILE A 88 -0.09 -0.88 3.47
N HIS A 89 0.44 -1.68 2.55
CA HIS A 89 1.10 -1.15 1.36
C HIS A 89 0.69 -1.88 0.08
N ASP A 90 0.43 -1.12 -0.97
CA ASP A 90 0.14 -1.66 -2.29
C ASP A 90 1.40 -2.27 -2.92
N GLY A 91 1.41 -3.56 -3.21
CA GLY A 91 2.53 -4.22 -3.91
C GLY A 91 2.85 -3.61 -5.29
N ALA A 92 1.91 -2.85 -5.87
CA ALA A 92 2.09 -2.14 -7.14
C ALA A 92 2.77 -0.76 -7.00
N ARG A 93 3.21 -0.33 -5.81
CA ARG A 93 3.99 0.90 -5.61
C ARG A 93 5.48 0.56 -5.43
N CYS A 94 6.05 -0.01 -6.47
CA CYS A 94 7.43 -0.52 -6.46
C CYS A 94 8.52 0.58 -6.39
N LEU A 95 8.14 1.84 -6.48
CA LEU A 95 9.04 2.99 -6.33
C LEU A 95 9.10 3.51 -4.89
N VAL A 96 8.38 2.87 -3.95
CA VAL A 96 8.45 3.23 -2.53
C VAL A 96 9.89 3.19 -2.03
N GLU A 97 10.25 4.19 -1.23
CA GLU A 97 11.57 4.29 -0.62
C GLU A 97 11.52 3.81 0.84
N PRO A 98 12.57 3.12 1.34
CA PRO A 98 12.65 2.68 2.74
C PRO A 98 12.41 3.81 3.74
N GLU A 99 12.83 5.03 3.41
CA GLU A 99 12.68 6.23 4.22
C GLU A 99 11.21 6.62 4.41
N LEU A 100 10.36 6.48 3.39
CA LEU A 100 8.92 6.71 3.52
C LEU A 100 8.27 5.69 4.45
N LEU A 101 8.64 4.41 4.32
CA LEU A 101 8.18 3.35 5.21
C LEU A 101 8.61 3.64 6.65
N ALA A 102 9.87 4.04 6.87
CA ALA A 102 10.41 4.37 8.19
C ALA A 102 9.69 5.57 8.83
N ARG A 103 9.39 6.62 8.06
CA ARG A 103 8.64 7.79 8.55
C ARG A 103 7.23 7.41 8.98
N CYS A 104 6.53 6.56 8.21
CA CYS A 104 5.22 6.03 8.59
C CYS A 104 5.31 5.16 9.85
N ALA A 105 6.27 4.23 9.91
CA ALA A 105 6.47 3.37 11.07
C ALA A 105 6.74 4.18 12.35
N LYS A 106 7.59 5.22 12.28
CA LYS A 106 7.85 6.14 13.40
C LYS A 106 6.58 6.83 13.90
N SER A 107 5.69 7.24 12.99
CA SER A 107 4.42 7.85 13.37
C SER A 107 3.50 6.86 14.08
N VAL A 108 3.44 5.61 13.58
CA VAL A 108 2.65 4.54 14.19
C VAL A 108 3.20 4.14 15.57
N GLN A 109 4.52 4.07 15.73
CA GLN A 109 5.18 3.82 17.03
C GLN A 109 4.86 4.91 18.06
N ALA A 110 4.60 6.14 17.60
CA ALA A 110 4.11 7.24 18.43
C ALA A 110 2.58 7.23 18.66
N GLY A 111 1.91 6.12 18.32
CA GLY A 111 0.47 5.92 18.52
C GLY A 111 -0.44 6.62 17.50
N ARG A 112 0.09 7.14 16.38
CA ARG A 112 -0.67 7.88 15.37
C ARG A 112 -1.02 7.00 14.17
N ALA A 113 -2.25 7.14 13.68
CA ALA A 113 -2.62 6.63 12.36
C ALA A 113 -2.19 7.64 11.28
N VAL A 114 -1.59 7.15 10.20
CA VAL A 114 -1.05 7.98 9.11
C VAL A 114 -1.29 7.35 7.75
N ILE A 115 -1.42 8.20 6.73
CA ILE A 115 -1.37 7.76 5.33
C ILE A 115 -0.30 8.55 4.58
N ALA A 116 0.41 7.88 3.69
CA ALA A 116 1.19 8.56 2.67
C ALA A 116 0.24 9.22 1.66
N ALA A 117 0.51 10.45 1.27
CA ALA A 117 -0.25 11.16 0.24
C ALA A 117 0.59 12.24 -0.44
N THR A 118 0.15 12.68 -1.60
CA THR A 118 0.76 13.82 -2.32
C THR A 118 -0.26 14.95 -2.46
N PRO A 119 0.16 16.24 -2.36
CA PRO A 119 -0.74 17.34 -2.67
C PRO A 119 -1.22 17.22 -4.12
N VAL A 120 -2.49 17.56 -4.36
CA VAL A 120 -3.04 17.57 -5.71
C VAL A 120 -2.50 18.77 -6.47
N THR A 121 -1.92 18.55 -7.65
CA THR A 121 -1.34 19.60 -8.52
C THR A 121 -2.32 20.11 -9.56
N ASP A 122 -3.21 19.25 -10.04
CA ASP A 122 -4.21 19.61 -11.04
C ASP A 122 -5.44 20.29 -10.43
N THR A 123 -6.18 21.06 -11.26
CA THR A 123 -7.48 21.59 -10.87
C THR A 123 -8.52 20.46 -10.88
N ILE A 124 -9.03 20.08 -9.71
CA ILE A 124 -10.03 19.03 -9.59
C ILE A 124 -11.41 19.59 -9.90
N LYS A 125 -12.19 18.85 -10.69
CA LYS A 125 -13.61 19.12 -10.96
C LYS A 125 -14.46 17.99 -10.36
N GLN A 126 -15.47 18.37 -9.59
CA GLN A 126 -16.56 17.46 -9.26
C GLN A 126 -17.54 17.48 -10.43
N VAL A 127 -17.94 16.32 -10.95
CA VAL A 127 -18.80 16.19 -12.11
C VAL A 127 -20.01 15.31 -11.80
N ALA A 128 -21.13 15.59 -12.47
CA ALA A 128 -22.31 14.72 -12.51
C ALA A 128 -22.08 13.54 -13.47
N ASP A 129 -23.02 12.56 -13.46
CA ASP A 129 -22.94 11.36 -14.31
C ASP A 129 -22.91 11.68 -15.81
N ASP A 130 -23.52 12.78 -16.22
CA ASP A 130 -23.55 13.27 -17.61
C ASP A 130 -22.28 14.05 -18.01
N GLY A 131 -21.30 14.19 -17.10
CA GLY A 131 -20.07 14.95 -17.32
C GLY A 131 -20.16 16.45 -17.03
N THR A 132 -21.33 16.97 -16.60
CA THR A 132 -21.49 18.38 -16.23
C THR A 132 -20.68 18.71 -14.97
N ILE A 133 -19.90 19.81 -15.00
CA ILE A 133 -19.13 20.29 -13.86
C ILE A 133 -20.07 20.83 -12.79
N LEU A 134 -20.03 20.27 -11.59
CA LEU A 134 -20.80 20.68 -10.43
C LEU A 134 -20.04 21.67 -9.54
N ALA A 135 -18.75 21.43 -9.31
CA ALA A 135 -17.93 22.25 -8.43
C ALA A 135 -16.44 22.16 -8.79
N THR A 136 -15.70 23.11 -8.25
CA THR A 136 -14.23 23.10 -8.26
C THR A 136 -13.77 23.21 -6.79
N PRO A 137 -13.43 22.09 -6.13
CA PRO A 137 -12.95 22.10 -4.75
C PRO A 137 -11.66 22.92 -4.59
N GLU A 138 -11.48 23.50 -3.39
CA GLU A 138 -10.26 24.23 -3.06
C GLU A 138 -9.06 23.27 -3.01
N ARG A 139 -8.13 23.42 -3.95
CA ARG A 139 -7.00 22.50 -4.16
C ARG A 139 -6.04 22.43 -2.96
N SER A 140 -5.87 23.51 -2.23
CA SER A 140 -4.95 23.58 -1.10
C SER A 140 -5.30 22.59 0.02
N SER A 141 -6.55 22.11 0.09
CA SER A 141 -7.01 21.10 1.04
C SER A 141 -7.06 19.67 0.47
N LEU A 142 -6.70 19.47 -0.80
CA LEU A 142 -6.83 18.18 -1.47
C LEU A 142 -5.48 17.44 -1.54
N TRP A 143 -5.51 16.19 -1.09
CA TRP A 143 -4.40 15.27 -1.15
C TRP A 143 -4.80 13.97 -1.84
N ALA A 144 -3.94 13.48 -2.71
CA ALA A 144 -4.10 12.17 -3.33
C ALA A 144 -3.57 11.08 -2.39
N ALA A 145 -4.48 10.33 -1.77
CA ALA A 145 -4.14 9.26 -0.84
C ALA A 145 -3.35 8.15 -1.53
N GLN A 146 -2.30 7.71 -0.87
CA GLN A 146 -1.43 6.64 -1.32
C GLN A 146 -1.23 5.60 -0.20
N THR A 147 -0.30 4.68 -0.41
CA THR A 147 0.24 3.81 0.63
C THR A 147 1.77 3.98 0.69
N PRO A 148 2.42 3.74 1.87
CA PRO A 148 1.89 3.02 3.03
C PRO A 148 0.82 3.80 3.79
N GLN A 149 -0.14 3.05 4.37
CA GLN A 149 -1.06 3.52 5.39
C GLN A 149 -0.71 2.81 6.68
N GLY A 150 -0.43 3.55 7.73
CA GLY A 150 0.08 3.02 8.99
C GLY A 150 -0.89 3.22 10.15
N PHE A 151 -1.05 2.18 10.97
CA PHE A 151 -2.01 2.18 12.06
C PHE A 151 -1.51 1.41 13.28
N PRO A 152 -1.91 1.81 14.51
CA PRO A 152 -1.82 0.93 15.67
C PRO A 152 -2.67 -0.33 15.43
N VAL A 153 -2.08 -1.52 15.62
CA VAL A 153 -2.71 -2.81 15.25
C VAL A 153 -4.05 -3.01 15.96
N HIS A 154 -4.13 -2.71 17.27
CA HIS A 154 -5.36 -2.91 18.03
C HIS A 154 -6.51 -2.05 17.47
N GLN A 155 -6.27 -0.76 17.17
CA GLN A 155 -7.29 0.14 16.61
C GLN A 155 -7.75 -0.32 15.24
N LEU A 156 -6.82 -0.76 14.37
CA LEU A 156 -7.18 -1.23 13.04
C LEU A 156 -7.95 -2.54 13.08
N ARG A 157 -7.60 -3.48 13.98
CA ARG A 157 -8.38 -4.71 14.20
C ARG A 157 -9.80 -4.40 14.68
N ASP A 158 -9.96 -3.48 15.63
CA ASP A 158 -11.27 -3.06 16.13
C ASP A 158 -12.11 -2.39 15.01
N ALA A 159 -11.49 -1.55 14.19
CA ALA A 159 -12.12 -0.89 13.06
C ALA A 159 -12.61 -1.92 12.01
N HIS A 160 -11.78 -2.90 11.64
CA HIS A 160 -12.19 -3.97 10.73
C HIS A 160 -13.28 -4.86 11.32
N ALA A 161 -13.20 -5.22 12.61
CA ALA A 161 -14.23 -6.01 13.28
C ALA A 161 -15.57 -5.27 13.32
N ARG A 162 -15.57 -3.95 13.54
CA ARG A 162 -16.78 -3.13 13.49
C ARG A 162 -17.32 -3.03 12.07
N ALA A 163 -16.46 -2.79 11.09
CA ALA A 163 -16.86 -2.74 9.68
C ALA A 163 -17.55 -4.04 9.24
N GLY A 164 -17.04 -5.21 9.66
CA GLY A 164 -17.67 -6.50 9.39
C GLY A 164 -19.05 -6.63 10.00
N ARG A 165 -19.26 -6.19 11.26
CA ARG A 165 -20.57 -6.22 11.92
C ARG A 165 -21.59 -5.26 11.30
N GLU A 166 -21.13 -4.09 10.84
CA GLU A 166 -21.99 -3.03 10.32
C GLU A 166 -22.10 -3.06 8.77
N GLY A 167 -21.43 -4.01 8.11
CA GLY A 167 -21.46 -4.14 6.65
C GLY A 167 -20.78 -2.98 5.92
N TRP A 168 -19.81 -2.32 6.54
CA TRP A 168 -19.11 -1.20 5.90
C TRP A 168 -18.19 -1.69 4.79
N GLN A 169 -18.29 -1.02 3.65
CA GLN A 169 -17.34 -1.15 2.56
C GLN A 169 -16.58 0.17 2.41
N VAL A 170 -15.26 0.09 2.35
CA VAL A 170 -14.37 1.24 2.23
C VAL A 170 -13.34 1.02 1.13
N THR A 171 -12.83 2.11 0.59
CA THR A 171 -11.81 2.09 -0.47
C THR A 171 -10.40 1.90 0.10
N ASP A 172 -10.17 2.36 1.33
CA ASP A 172 -8.91 2.22 2.06
C ASP A 172 -9.14 2.13 3.58
N ASP A 173 -8.06 1.86 4.33
CA ASP A 173 -8.18 1.62 5.77
C ASP A 173 -8.35 2.93 6.56
N ALA A 174 -7.90 4.07 6.02
CA ALA A 174 -8.12 5.38 6.62
C ALA A 174 -9.61 5.72 6.75
N ALA A 175 -10.42 5.34 5.75
CA ALA A 175 -11.86 5.57 5.78
C ALA A 175 -12.58 4.84 6.93
N LEU A 176 -12.02 3.73 7.45
CA LEU A 176 -12.54 3.09 8.66
C LEU A 176 -12.33 3.98 9.89
N PHE A 177 -11.14 4.58 10.01
CA PHE A 177 -10.81 5.49 11.10
C PHE A 177 -11.67 6.75 11.04
N GLU A 178 -11.87 7.32 9.86
CA GLU A 178 -12.75 8.49 9.65
C GLU A 178 -14.18 8.20 10.12
N ARG A 179 -14.74 7.04 9.74
CA ARG A 179 -16.08 6.63 10.20
C ARG A 179 -16.18 6.45 11.71
N LEU A 180 -15.08 6.12 12.36
CA LEU A 180 -14.99 5.99 13.82
C LEU A 180 -14.69 7.31 14.53
N GLY A 181 -14.51 8.42 13.81
CA GLY A 181 -14.09 9.71 14.37
C GLY A 181 -12.65 9.70 14.89
N LEU A 182 -11.82 8.74 14.46
CA LEU A 182 -10.42 8.65 14.83
C LEU A 182 -9.56 9.49 13.88
N ALA A 183 -8.60 10.21 14.43
CA ALA A 183 -7.72 11.05 13.62
C ALA A 183 -6.74 10.22 12.79
N VAL A 184 -6.62 10.55 11.50
CA VAL A 184 -5.59 10.06 10.59
C VAL A 184 -4.81 11.26 10.04
N GLN A 185 -3.50 11.21 10.13
CA GLN A 185 -2.63 12.28 9.64
C GLN A 185 -2.10 11.97 8.24
N VAL A 186 -1.96 13.01 7.41
CA VAL A 186 -1.27 12.89 6.12
C VAL A 186 0.22 13.05 6.34
N LEU A 187 1.00 12.17 5.72
CA LEU A 187 2.44 12.23 5.63
C LEU A 187 2.81 12.36 4.15
N GLU A 188 3.43 13.49 3.80
CA GLU A 188 3.78 13.78 2.42
C GLU A 188 4.74 12.74 1.86
N ALA A 189 4.34 12.14 0.74
CA ALA A 189 5.11 11.19 -0.04
C ALA A 189 5.76 11.87 -1.26
N PRO A 190 6.90 11.36 -1.73
CA PRO A 190 7.47 11.84 -2.99
C PRO A 190 6.52 11.54 -4.15
N ALA A 191 6.51 12.42 -5.17
CA ALA A 191 5.68 12.25 -6.37
C ALA A 191 6.01 10.95 -7.14
N SER A 192 7.21 10.40 -6.94
CA SER A 192 7.63 9.12 -7.50
C SER A 192 6.89 7.90 -6.92
N ASN A 193 6.22 7.99 -5.76
CA ASN A 193 5.53 6.86 -5.13
C ASN A 193 4.22 6.50 -5.85
N ILE A 194 4.25 6.40 -7.17
CA ILE A 194 3.10 6.07 -8.01
C ILE A 194 2.65 4.62 -7.85
N LYS A 195 1.36 4.36 -8.07
CA LYS A 195 0.81 3.00 -8.19
C LYS A 195 0.79 2.59 -9.66
N LEU A 196 1.41 1.49 -10.00
CA LEU A 196 1.39 0.98 -11.37
C LEU A 196 0.00 0.44 -11.71
N THR A 197 -0.72 1.17 -12.57
CA THR A 197 -2.08 0.85 -13.01
C THR A 197 -2.19 0.73 -14.52
N THR A 198 -1.34 1.42 -15.25
CA THR A 198 -1.33 1.49 -16.71
C THR A 198 0.01 1.01 -17.29
N PRO A 199 0.07 0.65 -18.59
CA PRO A 199 1.34 0.38 -19.29
C PRO A 199 2.31 1.57 -19.25
N PHE A 200 1.79 2.80 -19.22
CA PHE A 200 2.60 4.01 -19.14
C PHE A 200 3.34 4.10 -17.80
N ASP A 201 2.70 3.68 -16.70
CA ASP A 201 3.34 3.65 -15.38
C ASP A 201 4.53 2.69 -15.35
N LEU A 202 4.48 1.58 -16.11
CA LEU A 202 5.61 0.65 -16.25
C LEU A 202 6.83 1.32 -16.91
N THR A 203 6.59 2.18 -17.90
CA THR A 203 7.67 2.95 -18.55
C THR A 203 8.31 3.93 -17.57
N ILE A 204 7.50 4.65 -16.80
CA ILE A 204 8.00 5.56 -15.76
C ILE A 204 8.80 4.78 -14.72
N ALA A 205 8.25 3.67 -14.21
CA ALA A 205 8.93 2.85 -13.22
C ALA A 205 10.26 2.29 -13.75
N ALA A 206 10.31 1.83 -15.00
CA ALA A 206 11.55 1.35 -15.61
C ALA A 206 12.62 2.45 -15.69
N ALA A 207 12.25 3.67 -16.07
CA ALA A 207 13.17 4.80 -16.13
C ALA A 207 13.76 5.17 -14.76
N VAL A 208 12.95 5.06 -13.69
CA VAL A 208 13.39 5.36 -12.31
C VAL A 208 14.23 4.22 -11.71
N LEU A 209 13.91 2.97 -12.04
CA LEU A 209 14.55 1.79 -11.43
C LEU A 209 15.82 1.34 -12.17
N SER A 210 15.96 1.63 -13.48
CA SER A 210 17.14 1.22 -14.26
C SER A 210 18.48 1.69 -13.65
N PRO A 211 18.62 2.91 -13.10
CA PRO A 211 19.84 3.31 -12.40
C PRO A 211 20.08 2.54 -11.10
N ARG A 212 19.00 2.04 -10.43
CA ARG A 212 19.08 1.29 -9.17
C ARG A 212 19.53 -0.17 -9.37
N SER A 213 19.36 -0.72 -10.57
CA SER A 213 19.77 -2.09 -10.91
C SER A 213 21.23 -2.22 -11.36
N ALA A 214 21.92 -1.09 -11.58
CA ALA A 214 23.32 -1.04 -12.05
C ALA A 214 24.34 -0.89 -10.92
N GLY A 215 23.95 -0.83 -9.68
CA GLY A 215 24.77 -0.76 -8.47
C GLY A 215 24.53 -1.93 -7.55
#